data_42e61cd6f33fafdc4831b1b8935f2035
#
_entry.id   42e61cd6f33fafdc4831b1b8935f2035
#
_cell.length_a   1.000
_cell.length_b   1.000
_cell.length_c   1.000
_cell.angle_alpha   90.00
_cell.angle_beta   90.00
_cell.angle_gamma   90.00
#
_symmetry.space_group_name_H-M   'P 1'
#
loop_
_entity.id
_entity.type
_entity.pdbx_description
1 polymer ?
#
loop_
_entity_poly.entity_id
_entity_poly.type
_entity_poly.pdbx_seq_one_letter_code
_entity_poly.pdbx_strand_id
1 'polypeptide(L)'
;MLATQNRDSSTGGGTRLDLVRIRVGHSADPDDAFMAWGLVSGQVDSRGFEFEFVPEDIQVLNEWALEGRLEVTALSLATYPLVQDRYALLPHGASIGSGYGPIVVAREELSPDDLQGVEIAVPGRLTTAFLVLGMALGGPFAHRALAFDRILDEVKSGAAAAGLLIHEGQLTYADEGLVKVLDLGEWWLLETGLPLPLGVNVARRDVPRLGVLSSVLRESIETGLTHRDEATQYALGFARDLDVQTADRFIEMYVNELTCDYGDEGRQAVAELLRRAEASGAYEEPVRIEFVDS
;
A
#
# COMPACT_ATOMS: atom_id res chain seq x y z
N MET A 1 -20.71 -70.51 18.39
CA MET A 1 -19.39 -70.06 18.96
C MET A 1 -18.57 -69.62 17.80
N LEU A 2 -18.49 -68.29 17.60
CA LEU A 2 -17.54 -67.65 16.68
C LEU A 2 -17.13 -66.33 17.36
N ALA A 3 -15.85 -66.20 17.70
CA ALA A 3 -15.26 -65.13 18.41
C ALA A 3 -15.09 -63.89 17.49
N THR A 4 -15.63 -62.77 17.90
CA THR A 4 -15.44 -61.45 17.29
C THR A 4 -14.12 -60.90 17.77
N GLN A 5 -13.15 -60.73 16.85
CA GLN A 5 -11.90 -60.01 17.11
C GLN A 5 -12.18 -58.52 17.03
N ASN A 6 -11.97 -57.82 18.15
CA ASN A 6 -11.84 -56.37 18.24
C ASN A 6 -10.53 -55.95 17.53
N ARG A 7 -10.64 -55.14 16.47
CA ARG A 7 -9.51 -54.39 15.94
C ARG A 7 -9.49 -53.02 16.62
N ASP A 8 -8.53 -52.85 17.48
CA ASP A 8 -8.13 -51.54 17.97
C ASP A 8 -7.63 -50.70 16.79
N SER A 9 -8.39 -49.68 16.43
CA SER A 9 -7.94 -48.62 15.55
C SER A 9 -7.29 -47.54 16.43
N SER A 10 -5.96 -47.58 16.51
CA SER A 10 -5.16 -46.48 17.04
C SER A 10 -5.33 -45.27 16.13
N THR A 11 -6.23 -44.37 16.50
CA THR A 11 -6.31 -43.01 15.92
C THR A 11 -5.11 -42.23 16.35
N GLY A 12 -4.21 -41.96 15.40
CA GLY A 12 -3.13 -41.00 15.54
C GLY A 12 -3.70 -39.63 15.89
N GLY A 13 -3.45 -39.17 17.12
CA GLY A 13 -3.74 -37.83 17.57
C GLY A 13 -2.82 -36.83 16.87
N GLY A 14 -3.18 -36.43 15.66
CA GLY A 14 -2.65 -35.21 15.07
C GLY A 14 -3.17 -34.04 15.90
N THR A 15 -2.29 -33.34 16.59
CA THR A 15 -2.60 -32.08 17.27
C THR A 15 -3.19 -31.15 16.20
N ARG A 16 -4.48 -30.87 16.31
CA ARG A 16 -5.13 -29.87 15.46
C ARG A 16 -4.45 -28.54 15.85
N LEU A 17 -3.57 -28.05 15.01
CA LEU A 17 -3.01 -26.71 15.18
C LEU A 17 -4.19 -25.75 15.12
N ASP A 18 -4.43 -25.04 16.21
CA ASP A 18 -5.42 -23.96 16.21
C ASP A 18 -5.03 -22.96 15.12
N LEU A 19 -5.93 -22.77 14.14
CA LEU A 19 -5.70 -21.81 13.05
C LEU A 19 -5.65 -20.41 13.64
N VAL A 20 -4.61 -19.68 13.27
CA VAL A 20 -4.47 -18.25 13.65
C VAL A 20 -5.13 -17.42 12.56
N ARG A 21 -6.24 -16.75 12.91
CA ARG A 21 -6.95 -15.87 11.98
C ARG A 21 -6.17 -14.57 11.77
N ILE A 22 -5.96 -14.20 10.52
CA ILE A 22 -5.25 -13.00 10.07
C ILE A 22 -6.15 -12.24 9.12
N ARG A 23 -6.59 -11.06 9.53
CA ARG A 23 -7.26 -10.11 8.66
C ARG A 23 -6.20 -9.24 8.01
N VAL A 24 -6.19 -9.22 6.68
CA VAL A 24 -5.25 -8.49 5.86
C VAL A 24 -5.99 -7.35 5.18
N GLY A 25 -5.80 -6.11 5.67
CA GLY A 25 -6.30 -4.92 4.98
C GLY A 25 -5.40 -4.59 3.81
N HIS A 26 -5.99 -4.37 2.65
CA HIS A 26 -5.27 -3.95 1.46
C HIS A 26 -6.05 -2.87 0.72
N SER A 27 -5.36 -2.03 -0.05
CA SER A 27 -6.05 -1.06 -0.90
C SER A 27 -6.98 -1.78 -1.89
N ALA A 28 -8.10 -1.16 -2.19
CA ALA A 28 -9.02 -1.68 -3.20
C ALA A 28 -8.51 -1.38 -4.62
N ASP A 29 -7.21 -1.52 -4.84
CA ASP A 29 -6.51 -1.28 -6.09
C ASP A 29 -5.91 -2.57 -6.66
N PRO A 30 -5.66 -2.62 -7.97
CA PRO A 30 -5.17 -3.83 -8.62
C PRO A 30 -3.79 -4.30 -8.11
N ASP A 31 -2.87 -3.41 -7.76
CA ASP A 31 -1.53 -3.76 -7.30
C ASP A 31 -1.56 -4.49 -5.96
N ASP A 32 -2.32 -3.99 -4.99
CA ASP A 32 -2.49 -4.66 -3.70
C ASP A 32 -3.23 -6.01 -3.84
N ALA A 33 -4.29 -6.07 -4.64
CA ALA A 33 -5.02 -7.29 -4.91
C ALA A 33 -4.13 -8.35 -5.59
N PHE A 34 -3.26 -7.93 -6.52
CA PHE A 34 -2.28 -8.80 -7.16
C PHE A 34 -1.38 -9.51 -6.14
N MET A 35 -0.90 -8.80 -5.13
CA MET A 35 -0.04 -9.34 -4.07
C MET A 35 -0.71 -10.44 -3.24
N ALA A 36 -2.03 -10.40 -3.11
CA ALA A 36 -2.82 -11.38 -2.36
C ALA A 36 -3.08 -12.70 -3.13
N TRP A 37 -2.90 -12.69 -4.46
CA TRP A 37 -3.36 -13.78 -5.33
C TRP A 37 -2.78 -15.15 -4.98
N GLY A 38 -1.51 -15.24 -4.62
CA GLY A 38 -0.88 -16.51 -4.26
C GLY A 38 -1.60 -17.25 -3.12
N LEU A 39 -2.07 -16.50 -2.13
CA LEU A 39 -2.85 -17.03 -1.00
C LEU A 39 -4.32 -17.25 -1.38
N VAL A 40 -4.94 -16.31 -2.07
CA VAL A 40 -6.37 -16.43 -2.47
C VAL A 40 -6.59 -17.59 -3.42
N SER A 41 -5.66 -17.84 -4.34
CA SER A 41 -5.71 -18.99 -5.26
C SER A 41 -5.43 -20.35 -4.60
N GLY A 42 -4.92 -20.34 -3.36
CA GLY A 42 -4.52 -21.56 -2.64
C GLY A 42 -3.21 -22.17 -3.13
N GLN A 43 -2.40 -21.45 -3.90
CA GLN A 43 -1.11 -21.93 -4.40
C GLN A 43 -0.01 -21.81 -3.34
N VAL A 44 -0.18 -20.97 -2.33
CA VAL A 44 0.72 -20.81 -1.20
C VAL A 44 0.18 -21.53 0.03
N ASP A 45 1.02 -22.33 0.68
CA ASP A 45 0.66 -22.97 1.96
C ASP A 45 0.55 -21.89 3.05
N SER A 46 -0.62 -21.78 3.64
CA SER A 46 -0.91 -20.82 4.70
C SER A 46 -0.20 -21.11 6.02
N ARG A 47 0.46 -22.25 6.16
CA ARG A 47 1.25 -22.69 7.34
C ARG A 47 0.50 -22.55 8.68
N GLY A 48 -0.82 -22.79 8.64
CA GLY A 48 -1.71 -22.73 9.81
C GLY A 48 -2.24 -21.34 10.14
N PHE A 49 -2.15 -20.41 9.22
CA PHE A 49 -2.91 -19.16 9.25
C PHE A 49 -4.21 -19.31 8.44
N GLU A 50 -5.24 -18.61 8.86
CA GLU A 50 -6.49 -18.44 8.12
C GLU A 50 -6.61 -16.98 7.71
N PHE A 51 -6.49 -16.69 6.41
CA PHE A 51 -6.48 -15.33 5.90
C PHE A 51 -7.89 -14.86 5.52
N GLU A 52 -8.19 -13.62 5.92
CA GLU A 52 -9.35 -12.85 5.49
C GLU A 52 -8.86 -11.54 4.88
N PHE A 53 -9.01 -11.38 3.57
CA PHE A 53 -8.63 -10.16 2.87
C PHE A 53 -9.75 -9.12 2.94
N VAL A 54 -9.41 -7.90 3.35
CA VAL A 54 -10.35 -6.81 3.59
C VAL A 54 -9.96 -5.62 2.71
N PRO A 55 -10.55 -5.51 1.50
CA PRO A 55 -10.29 -4.37 0.62
C PRO A 55 -10.95 -3.10 1.16
N GLU A 56 -10.19 -2.00 1.25
CA GLU A 56 -10.67 -0.72 1.74
C GLU A 56 -9.82 0.44 1.20
N ASP A 57 -10.30 1.66 1.26
CA ASP A 57 -9.54 2.86 0.94
C ASP A 57 -8.31 3.02 1.85
N ILE A 58 -7.18 3.45 1.27
CA ILE A 58 -5.91 3.57 2.02
C ILE A 58 -6.01 4.58 3.18
N GLN A 59 -6.79 5.65 3.05
CA GLN A 59 -6.99 6.59 4.15
C GLN A 59 -7.77 5.93 5.30
N VAL A 60 -8.76 5.09 4.99
CA VAL A 60 -9.52 4.33 6.00
C VAL A 60 -8.64 3.26 6.65
N LEU A 61 -7.79 2.56 5.87
CA LEU A 61 -6.82 1.60 6.43
C LEU A 61 -5.83 2.30 7.37
N ASN A 62 -5.36 3.50 7.02
CA ASN A 62 -4.53 4.32 7.90
C ASN A 62 -5.25 4.64 9.23
N GLU A 63 -6.51 5.04 9.18
CA GLU A 63 -7.33 5.31 10.37
C GLU A 63 -7.53 4.04 11.22
N TRP A 64 -7.82 2.90 10.58
CA TRP A 64 -7.95 1.62 11.28
C TRP A 64 -6.66 1.15 11.93
N ALA A 65 -5.52 1.46 11.32
CA ALA A 65 -4.21 1.14 11.91
C ALA A 65 -3.96 1.93 13.21
N LEU A 66 -4.39 3.20 13.30
CA LEU A 66 -4.32 3.98 14.53
C LEU A 66 -5.06 3.28 15.69
N GLU A 67 -6.13 2.55 15.37
CA GLU A 67 -6.92 1.80 16.35
C GLU A 67 -6.40 0.36 16.56
N GLY A 68 -5.50 -0.14 15.70
CA GLY A 68 -4.99 -1.50 15.77
C GLY A 68 -5.99 -2.57 15.33
N ARG A 69 -6.90 -2.24 14.41
CA ARG A 69 -8.03 -3.10 14.05
C ARG A 69 -7.63 -4.41 13.36
N LEU A 70 -6.60 -4.39 12.51
CA LEU A 70 -6.22 -5.51 11.65
C LEU A 70 -4.89 -6.11 12.10
N GLU A 71 -4.69 -7.40 11.84
CA GLU A 71 -3.45 -8.12 12.14
C GLU A 71 -2.33 -7.73 11.15
N VAL A 72 -2.69 -7.57 9.88
CA VAL A 72 -1.83 -7.08 8.79
C VAL A 72 -2.60 -6.01 8.04
N THR A 73 -1.94 -4.95 7.61
CA THR A 73 -2.59 -3.93 6.76
C THR A 73 -1.60 -3.23 5.86
N ALA A 74 -2.06 -2.91 4.65
CA ALA A 74 -1.46 -1.86 3.86
C ALA A 74 -1.58 -0.53 4.62
N LEU A 75 -0.57 0.30 4.53
CA LEU A 75 -0.45 1.55 5.25
C LEU A 75 0.31 2.56 4.42
N SER A 76 -0.12 3.80 4.40
CA SER A 76 0.74 4.89 3.91
C SER A 76 1.98 5.01 4.80
N LEU A 77 3.18 5.08 4.22
CA LEU A 77 4.41 5.17 5.00
C LEU A 77 4.40 6.36 5.96
N ALA A 78 3.76 7.48 5.58
CA ALA A 78 3.57 8.64 6.45
C ALA A 78 2.81 8.34 7.76
N THR A 79 1.99 7.28 7.78
CA THR A 79 1.23 6.89 8.98
C THR A 79 2.02 5.95 9.89
N TYR A 80 3.05 5.27 9.37
CA TYR A 80 3.82 4.29 10.15
C TYR A 80 4.34 4.84 11.50
N PRO A 81 4.93 6.04 11.59
CA PRO A 81 5.41 6.57 12.86
C PRO A 81 4.32 6.72 13.94
N LEU A 82 3.07 6.93 13.53
CA LEU A 82 1.94 7.06 14.45
C LEU A 82 1.47 5.72 15.03
N VAL A 83 1.91 4.60 14.43
CA VAL A 83 1.52 3.23 14.82
C VAL A 83 2.71 2.33 15.12
N GLN A 84 3.93 2.86 15.12
CA GLN A 84 5.20 2.13 15.28
C GLN A 84 5.28 1.29 16.57
N ASP A 85 4.54 1.63 17.61
CA ASP A 85 4.47 0.84 18.84
C ASP A 85 3.64 -0.42 18.71
N ARG A 86 2.67 -0.43 17.79
CA ARG A 86 1.73 -1.55 17.58
C ARG A 86 2.13 -2.43 16.40
N TYR A 87 2.72 -1.83 15.36
CA TYR A 87 3.03 -2.49 14.10
C TYR A 87 4.53 -2.46 13.82
N ALA A 88 5.00 -3.50 13.14
CA ALA A 88 6.31 -3.54 12.50
C ALA A 88 6.15 -3.56 10.99
N LEU A 89 7.09 -2.97 10.27
CA LEU A 89 7.14 -3.02 8.80
C LEU A 89 7.42 -4.45 8.34
N LEU A 90 6.67 -4.92 7.36
CA LEU A 90 7.07 -6.09 6.58
C LEU A 90 8.17 -5.68 5.59
N PRO A 91 9.20 -6.52 5.38
CA PRO A 91 10.29 -6.18 4.44
C PRO A 91 9.92 -6.36 2.97
N HIS A 92 8.64 -6.48 2.67
CA HIS A 92 8.03 -6.73 1.36
C HIS A 92 6.62 -6.13 1.30
N GLY A 93 6.01 -6.10 0.12
CA GLY A 93 4.65 -5.59 -0.10
C GLY A 93 4.56 -4.06 -0.12
N ALA A 94 5.65 -3.38 -0.48
CA ALA A 94 5.62 -1.93 -0.64
C ALA A 94 5.20 -1.52 -2.04
N SER A 95 4.51 -0.39 -2.13
CA SER A 95 4.29 0.36 -3.35
C SER A 95 5.32 1.49 -3.41
N ILE A 96 6.36 1.30 -4.23
CA ILE A 96 7.50 2.22 -4.37
C ILE A 96 7.62 2.67 -5.81
N GLY A 97 7.54 3.98 -6.04
CA GLY A 97 7.65 4.59 -7.37
C GLY A 97 9.09 5.05 -7.68
N SER A 98 9.65 4.64 -8.81
CA SER A 98 10.98 5.04 -9.26
C SER A 98 10.89 6.06 -10.39
N GLY A 99 10.92 7.36 -10.06
CA GLY A 99 10.77 8.46 -11.02
C GLY A 99 9.33 8.71 -11.48
N TYR A 100 8.37 8.13 -10.81
CA TYR A 100 6.94 8.38 -10.94
C TYR A 100 6.27 8.23 -9.59
N GLY A 101 5.07 8.82 -9.43
CA GLY A 101 4.35 8.75 -8.16
C GLY A 101 3.02 9.50 -8.23
N PRO A 102 2.45 9.87 -7.09
CA PRO A 102 1.29 10.73 -7.03
C PRO A 102 1.52 12.02 -7.80
N ILE A 103 0.49 12.46 -8.51
CA ILE A 103 0.55 13.67 -9.33
C ILE A 103 -0.44 14.71 -8.87
N VAL A 104 -0.07 15.99 -9.00
CA VAL A 104 -1.01 17.10 -8.91
C VAL A 104 -1.47 17.47 -10.30
N VAL A 105 -2.79 17.52 -10.49
CA VAL A 105 -3.42 17.87 -11.75
C VAL A 105 -4.30 19.11 -11.61
N ALA A 106 -4.48 19.85 -12.70
CA ALA A 106 -5.38 21.00 -12.81
C ALA A 106 -6.06 21.03 -14.19
N ARG A 107 -7.06 21.90 -14.38
CA ARG A 107 -7.71 22.11 -15.69
C ARG A 107 -6.87 22.95 -16.65
N GLU A 108 -6.02 23.79 -16.12
CA GLU A 108 -5.19 24.73 -16.87
C GLU A 108 -3.74 24.56 -16.43
N GLU A 109 -2.81 25.01 -17.27
CA GLU A 109 -1.40 25.02 -16.92
C GLU A 109 -1.16 25.91 -15.69
N LEU A 110 -0.63 25.31 -14.63
CA LEU A 110 -0.15 25.98 -13.42
C LEU A 110 1.33 25.62 -13.26
N SER A 111 2.09 26.54 -12.68
CA SER A 111 3.42 26.21 -12.18
C SER A 111 3.29 25.57 -10.78
N PRO A 112 4.27 24.80 -10.31
CA PRO A 112 4.28 24.30 -8.93
C PRO A 112 4.17 25.41 -7.88
N ASP A 113 4.71 26.61 -8.16
CA ASP A 113 4.62 27.76 -7.26
C ASP A 113 3.19 28.30 -7.11
N ASP A 114 2.36 28.18 -8.16
CA ASP A 114 0.95 28.61 -8.12
C ASP A 114 0.10 27.75 -7.18
N LEU A 115 0.54 26.53 -6.89
CA LEU A 115 -0.16 25.60 -5.99
C LEU A 115 -0.27 26.13 -4.55
N GLN A 116 0.65 26.99 -4.12
CA GLN A 116 0.56 27.66 -2.80
C GLN A 116 -0.63 28.61 -2.69
N GLY A 117 -1.12 29.11 -3.82
CA GLY A 117 -2.21 30.10 -3.89
C GLY A 117 -3.61 29.51 -4.02
N VAL A 118 -3.75 28.19 -4.17
CA VAL A 118 -5.02 27.52 -4.44
C VAL A 118 -5.35 26.40 -3.44
N GLU A 119 -6.64 26.08 -3.28
CA GLU A 119 -7.06 24.91 -2.52
C GLU A 119 -6.88 23.66 -3.37
N ILE A 120 -6.15 22.66 -2.83
CA ILE A 120 -5.88 21.38 -3.49
C ILE A 120 -6.79 20.30 -2.89
N ALA A 121 -7.55 19.60 -3.72
CA ALA A 121 -8.27 18.40 -3.30
C ALA A 121 -7.27 17.26 -3.05
N VAL A 122 -7.32 16.62 -1.87
CA VAL A 122 -6.37 15.58 -1.46
C VAL A 122 -7.07 14.32 -0.99
N PRO A 123 -6.49 13.12 -1.17
CA PRO A 123 -7.13 11.84 -0.83
C PRO A 123 -7.19 11.56 0.67
N GLY A 124 -6.44 12.30 1.46
CA GLY A 124 -6.41 12.15 2.92
C GLY A 124 -5.11 12.67 3.52
N ARG A 125 -5.20 13.16 4.76
CA ARG A 125 -4.05 13.76 5.45
C ARG A 125 -3.05 12.74 6.01
N LEU A 126 -3.46 11.49 6.12
CA LEU A 126 -2.59 10.41 6.57
C LEU A 126 -1.80 9.77 5.41
N THR A 127 -2.07 10.16 4.16
CA THR A 127 -1.39 9.58 3.00
C THR A 127 0.04 10.09 2.85
N THR A 128 0.92 9.23 2.36
CA THR A 128 2.30 9.64 2.03
C THR A 128 2.31 10.72 0.94
N ALA A 129 1.39 10.63 -0.01
CA ALA A 129 1.23 11.66 -1.05
C ALA A 129 0.98 13.05 -0.48
N PHE A 130 0.12 13.17 0.54
CA PHE A 130 -0.13 14.44 1.23
C PHE A 130 1.12 14.98 1.92
N LEU A 131 1.85 14.12 2.64
CA LEU A 131 3.09 14.48 3.31
C LEU A 131 4.14 14.98 2.32
N VAL A 132 4.36 14.23 1.22
CA VAL A 132 5.37 14.55 0.19
C VAL A 132 4.99 15.82 -0.57
N LEU A 133 3.69 16.04 -0.86
CA LEU A 133 3.23 17.30 -1.43
C LEU A 133 3.55 18.49 -0.52
N GLY A 134 3.34 18.37 0.79
CA GLY A 134 3.73 19.40 1.73
C GLY A 134 5.24 19.70 1.73
N MET A 135 6.07 18.67 1.58
CA MET A 135 7.52 18.84 1.42
C MET A 135 7.86 19.55 0.10
N ALA A 136 7.25 19.14 -1.01
CA ALA A 136 7.49 19.71 -2.33
C ALA A 136 7.08 21.19 -2.40
N LEU A 137 6.02 21.56 -1.69
CA LEU A 137 5.56 22.95 -1.59
C LEU A 137 6.27 23.77 -0.51
N GLY A 138 7.22 23.18 0.23
CA GLY A 138 8.01 23.88 1.25
C GLY A 138 7.25 24.18 2.55
N GLY A 139 6.10 23.52 2.80
CA GLY A 139 5.34 23.69 4.03
C GLY A 139 3.82 23.48 3.88
N PRO A 140 3.05 23.95 4.85
CA PRO A 140 1.59 23.82 4.84
C PRO A 140 0.95 24.51 3.63
N PHE A 141 -0.09 23.91 3.08
CA PHE A 141 -0.86 24.40 1.93
C PHE A 141 -2.35 24.30 2.16
N ALA A 142 -3.14 25.09 1.43
CA ALA A 142 -4.59 25.04 1.49
C ALA A 142 -5.11 23.75 0.84
N HIS A 143 -5.87 22.95 1.57
CA HIS A 143 -6.36 21.67 1.07
C HIS A 143 -7.75 21.32 1.58
N ARG A 144 -8.43 20.45 0.82
CA ARG A 144 -9.69 19.84 1.19
C ARG A 144 -9.59 18.31 0.97
N ALA A 145 -9.77 17.53 2.04
CA ALA A 145 -9.75 16.07 1.93
C ALA A 145 -11.08 15.57 1.32
N LEU A 146 -10.97 14.66 0.37
CA LEU A 146 -12.07 14.00 -0.32
C LEU A 146 -11.76 12.51 -0.48
N ALA A 147 -12.78 11.69 -0.70
CA ALA A 147 -12.57 10.34 -1.19
C ALA A 147 -11.79 10.41 -2.52
N PHE A 148 -10.77 9.59 -2.67
CA PHE A 148 -9.80 9.70 -3.76
C PHE A 148 -10.46 9.60 -5.15
N ASP A 149 -11.49 8.77 -5.30
CA ASP A 149 -12.29 8.59 -6.52
C ASP A 149 -13.08 9.84 -6.93
N ARG A 150 -13.28 10.79 -6.02
CA ARG A 150 -13.99 12.05 -6.26
C ARG A 150 -13.07 13.17 -6.76
N ILE A 151 -11.77 13.06 -6.54
CA ILE A 151 -10.82 14.16 -6.79
C ILE A 151 -10.78 14.56 -8.26
N LEU A 152 -10.72 13.58 -9.16
CA LEU A 152 -10.68 13.83 -10.60
C LEU A 152 -11.90 14.64 -11.07
N ASP A 153 -13.11 14.23 -10.67
CA ASP A 153 -14.36 14.90 -11.03
C ASP A 153 -14.49 16.31 -10.41
N GLU A 154 -14.01 16.50 -9.20
CA GLU A 154 -13.99 17.81 -8.54
C GLU A 154 -13.07 18.81 -9.28
N VAL A 155 -11.92 18.34 -9.79
CA VAL A 155 -11.05 19.17 -10.62
C VAL A 155 -11.68 19.43 -11.99
N LYS A 156 -12.23 18.41 -12.66
CA LYS A 156 -12.92 18.55 -13.96
C LYS A 156 -14.06 19.55 -13.91
N SER A 157 -14.92 19.46 -12.90
CA SER A 157 -16.04 20.38 -12.73
C SER A 157 -15.64 21.79 -12.32
N GLY A 158 -14.41 21.98 -11.85
CA GLY A 158 -13.90 23.25 -11.33
C GLY A 158 -14.32 23.52 -9.89
N ALA A 159 -14.85 22.53 -9.19
CA ALA A 159 -15.12 22.61 -7.75
C ALA A 159 -13.82 22.59 -6.92
N ALA A 160 -12.73 22.04 -7.48
CA ALA A 160 -11.37 22.18 -6.97
C ALA A 160 -10.47 22.81 -8.05
N ALA A 161 -9.54 23.67 -7.66
CA ALA A 161 -8.58 24.28 -8.58
C ALA A 161 -7.51 23.28 -9.04
N ALA A 162 -7.06 22.42 -8.11
CA ALA A 162 -6.10 21.36 -8.35
C ALA A 162 -6.47 20.11 -7.52
N GLY A 163 -5.93 18.95 -7.88
CA GLY A 163 -6.18 17.70 -7.19
C GLY A 163 -4.95 16.81 -7.14
N LEU A 164 -4.72 16.16 -6.00
CA LEU A 164 -3.65 15.18 -5.79
C LEU A 164 -4.19 13.77 -6.07
N LEU A 165 -3.72 13.14 -7.12
CA LEU A 165 -4.12 11.80 -7.56
C LEU A 165 -3.11 10.75 -7.10
N ILE A 166 -3.60 9.63 -6.54
CA ILE A 166 -2.77 8.56 -5.94
C ILE A 166 -3.03 7.16 -6.51
N HIS A 167 -4.05 7.00 -7.36
CA HIS A 167 -4.45 5.72 -7.93
C HIS A 167 -4.37 5.77 -9.46
N GLU A 168 -5.15 4.93 -10.13
CA GLU A 168 -5.22 4.84 -11.57
C GLU A 168 -5.48 6.18 -12.29
N GLY A 169 -6.04 7.17 -11.60
CA GLY A 169 -6.17 8.54 -12.11
C GLY A 169 -4.83 9.16 -12.56
N GLN A 170 -3.71 8.65 -12.03
CA GLN A 170 -2.36 9.02 -12.50
C GLN A 170 -2.10 8.65 -13.96
N LEU A 171 -2.82 7.66 -14.50
CA LEU A 171 -2.71 7.20 -15.89
C LEU A 171 -3.78 7.80 -16.80
N THR A 172 -4.93 8.19 -16.26
CA THR A 172 -6.13 8.54 -17.04
C THR A 172 -6.43 10.04 -17.07
N TYR A 173 -5.80 10.86 -16.24
CA TYR A 173 -6.08 12.31 -16.11
C TYR A 173 -6.03 13.07 -17.44
N ALA A 174 -5.11 12.70 -18.34
CA ALA A 174 -4.94 13.38 -19.63
C ALA A 174 -6.11 13.12 -20.58
N ASP A 175 -6.69 11.93 -20.56
CA ASP A 175 -7.86 11.56 -21.34
C ASP A 175 -9.11 12.33 -20.84
N GLU A 176 -9.08 12.79 -19.59
CA GLU A 176 -10.10 13.62 -18.96
C GLU A 176 -9.89 15.13 -19.16
N GLY A 177 -8.88 15.50 -19.99
CA GLY A 177 -8.57 16.89 -20.33
C GLY A 177 -7.91 17.69 -19.23
N LEU A 178 -7.28 17.01 -18.27
CA LEU A 178 -6.50 17.64 -17.20
C LEU A 178 -5.01 17.71 -17.55
N VAL A 179 -4.29 18.62 -16.91
CA VAL A 179 -2.86 18.86 -17.09
C VAL A 179 -2.12 18.48 -15.81
N LYS A 180 -1.00 17.75 -15.94
CA LYS A 180 -0.10 17.47 -14.82
C LYS A 180 0.67 18.74 -14.45
N VAL A 181 0.54 19.16 -13.20
CA VAL A 181 1.25 20.32 -12.62
C VAL A 181 2.56 19.90 -11.95
N LEU A 182 2.50 18.79 -11.20
CA LEU A 182 3.65 18.27 -10.44
C LEU A 182 3.55 16.75 -10.37
N ASP A 183 4.69 16.06 -10.54
CA ASP A 183 4.84 14.64 -10.26
C ASP A 183 5.72 14.49 -9.02
N LEU A 184 5.17 13.93 -7.94
CA LEU A 184 5.88 13.80 -6.68
C LEU A 184 7.00 12.75 -6.73
N GLY A 185 6.88 11.74 -7.60
CA GLY A 185 7.93 10.75 -7.80
C GLY A 185 9.13 11.33 -8.56
N GLU A 186 8.88 12.09 -9.62
CA GLU A 186 9.93 12.83 -10.34
C GLU A 186 10.63 13.84 -9.41
N TRP A 187 9.85 14.63 -8.67
CA TRP A 187 10.37 15.59 -7.72
C TRP A 187 11.25 14.92 -6.65
N TRP A 188 10.75 13.83 -6.04
CA TRP A 188 11.47 13.11 -5.00
C TRP A 188 12.79 12.51 -5.50
N LEU A 189 12.77 11.90 -6.69
CA LEU A 189 13.97 11.33 -7.29
C LEU A 189 15.04 12.41 -7.56
N LEU A 190 14.64 13.57 -8.04
CA LEU A 190 15.54 14.70 -8.25
C LEU A 190 16.16 15.23 -6.94
N GLU A 191 15.36 15.27 -5.87
CA GLU A 191 15.78 15.76 -4.56
C GLU A 191 16.67 14.80 -3.76
N THR A 192 16.50 13.47 -3.98
CA THR A 192 17.12 12.47 -3.11
C THR A 192 17.98 11.46 -3.85
N GLY A 193 17.75 11.26 -5.13
CA GLY A 193 18.33 10.17 -5.91
C GLY A 193 17.75 8.80 -5.57
N LEU A 194 16.67 8.73 -4.76
CA LEU A 194 16.04 7.48 -4.29
C LEU A 194 14.62 7.35 -4.84
N PRO A 195 14.11 6.11 -4.98
CA PRO A 195 12.70 5.89 -5.30
C PRO A 195 11.80 6.41 -4.17
N LEU A 196 10.55 6.76 -4.50
CA LEU A 196 9.56 7.27 -3.55
C LEU A 196 8.76 6.13 -2.91
N PRO A 197 8.95 5.82 -1.61
CA PRO A 197 8.13 4.83 -0.91
C PRO A 197 6.79 5.47 -0.53
N LEU A 198 5.71 4.90 -1.00
CA LEU A 198 4.35 5.42 -0.81
C LEU A 198 3.54 4.59 0.18
N GLY A 199 3.32 3.33 -0.18
CA GLY A 199 2.63 2.35 0.62
C GLY A 199 3.58 1.30 1.16
N VAL A 200 3.29 0.80 2.36
CA VAL A 200 4.02 -0.28 3.01
C VAL A 200 3.03 -1.27 3.61
N ASN A 201 3.42 -2.52 3.75
CA ASN A 201 2.66 -3.46 4.56
C ASN A 201 3.25 -3.53 5.96
N VAL A 202 2.36 -3.55 6.95
CA VAL A 202 2.72 -3.67 8.36
C VAL A 202 1.98 -4.83 9.02
N ALA A 203 2.61 -5.47 9.99
CA ALA A 203 1.99 -6.51 10.79
C ALA A 203 2.00 -6.13 12.28
N ARG A 204 0.90 -6.43 12.98
CA ARG A 204 0.76 -6.13 14.40
C ARG A 204 1.73 -7.00 15.20
N ARG A 205 2.46 -6.38 16.13
CA ARG A 205 3.57 -7.00 16.87
C ARG A 205 3.16 -8.19 17.76
N ASP A 206 1.88 -8.27 18.14
CA ASP A 206 1.34 -9.34 18.98
C ASP A 206 0.89 -10.58 18.18
N VAL A 207 1.01 -10.55 16.86
CA VAL A 207 0.69 -11.71 16.02
C VAL A 207 1.70 -12.82 16.27
N PRO A 208 1.25 -14.04 16.60
CA PRO A 208 2.17 -15.15 16.85
C PRO A 208 2.86 -15.59 15.55
N ARG A 209 4.12 -16.03 15.66
CA ARG A 209 4.92 -16.53 14.53
C ARG A 209 5.08 -15.49 13.41
N LEU A 210 5.34 -14.23 13.80
CA LEU A 210 5.36 -13.08 12.90
C LEU A 210 6.33 -13.27 11.71
N GLY A 211 7.52 -13.84 11.91
CA GLY A 211 8.45 -14.15 10.82
C GLY A 211 7.91 -15.20 9.83
N VAL A 212 7.14 -16.22 10.33
CA VAL A 212 6.48 -17.19 9.44
C VAL A 212 5.37 -16.51 8.65
N LEU A 213 4.58 -15.64 9.28
CA LEU A 213 3.54 -14.85 8.61
C LEU A 213 4.16 -13.98 7.50
N SER A 214 5.24 -13.27 7.80
CA SER A 214 5.99 -12.48 6.83
C SER A 214 6.43 -13.32 5.63
N SER A 215 7.02 -14.49 5.88
CA SER A 215 7.45 -15.40 4.81
C SER A 215 6.30 -15.87 3.91
N VAL A 216 5.13 -16.18 4.50
CA VAL A 216 3.93 -16.61 3.75
C VAL A 216 3.39 -15.50 2.87
N LEU A 217 3.34 -14.27 3.38
CA LEU A 217 2.89 -13.11 2.61
C LEU A 217 3.86 -12.78 1.46
N ARG A 218 5.16 -12.87 1.69
CA ARG A 218 6.17 -12.72 0.63
C ARG A 218 6.02 -13.78 -0.45
N GLU A 219 5.85 -15.03 -0.08
CA GLU A 219 5.63 -16.13 -1.01
C GLU A 219 4.37 -15.93 -1.87
N SER A 220 3.33 -15.27 -1.32
CA SER A 220 2.14 -14.87 -2.10
C SER A 220 2.48 -13.89 -3.22
N ILE A 221 3.30 -12.87 -2.93
CA ILE A 221 3.75 -11.89 -3.91
C ILE A 221 4.60 -12.57 -5.01
N GLU A 222 5.59 -13.37 -4.62
CA GLU A 222 6.48 -14.10 -5.54
C GLU A 222 5.68 -15.05 -6.44
N THR A 223 4.65 -15.71 -5.88
CA THR A 223 3.76 -16.59 -6.64
C THR A 223 2.92 -15.81 -7.64
N GLY A 224 2.39 -14.64 -7.25
CA GLY A 224 1.69 -13.73 -8.16
C GLY A 224 2.57 -13.29 -9.34
N LEU A 225 3.81 -12.93 -9.09
CA LEU A 225 4.76 -12.55 -10.14
C LEU A 225 5.11 -13.71 -11.08
N THR A 226 5.18 -14.94 -10.55
CA THR A 226 5.44 -16.15 -11.35
C THR A 226 4.23 -16.54 -12.23
N HIS A 227 3.02 -16.23 -11.76
CA HIS A 227 1.76 -16.51 -12.44
C HIS A 227 1.05 -15.20 -12.81
N ARG A 228 1.79 -14.31 -13.48
CA ARG A 228 1.38 -12.91 -13.68
C ARG A 228 0.02 -12.78 -14.36
N ASP A 229 -0.25 -13.58 -15.38
CA ASP A 229 -1.51 -13.50 -16.15
C ASP A 229 -2.73 -13.79 -15.26
N GLU A 230 -2.66 -14.86 -14.46
CA GLU A 230 -3.75 -15.26 -13.55
C GLU A 230 -3.89 -14.27 -12.39
N ALA A 231 -2.79 -13.77 -11.85
CA ALA A 231 -2.79 -12.78 -10.78
C ALA A 231 -3.34 -11.44 -11.27
N THR A 232 -2.98 -10.99 -12.48
CA THR A 232 -3.55 -9.80 -13.12
C THR A 232 -5.03 -9.98 -13.38
N GLN A 233 -5.46 -11.15 -13.88
CA GLN A 233 -6.88 -11.43 -14.09
C GLN A 233 -7.70 -11.36 -12.79
N TYR A 234 -7.15 -11.83 -11.67
CA TYR A 234 -7.76 -11.67 -10.35
C TYR A 234 -7.82 -10.20 -9.93
N ALA A 235 -6.71 -9.49 -10.08
CA ALA A 235 -6.57 -8.07 -9.71
C ALA A 235 -7.53 -7.14 -10.48
N LEU A 236 -7.91 -7.51 -11.73
CA LEU A 236 -8.91 -6.78 -12.50
C LEU A 236 -10.27 -6.69 -11.82
N GLY A 237 -10.62 -7.62 -10.92
CA GLY A 237 -11.82 -7.52 -10.09
C GLY A 237 -11.83 -6.30 -9.15
N PHE A 238 -10.68 -5.66 -8.95
CA PHE A 238 -10.47 -4.47 -8.12
C PHE A 238 -10.13 -3.22 -8.94
N ALA A 239 -10.00 -3.36 -10.27
CA ALA A 239 -9.55 -2.28 -11.16
C ALA A 239 -10.64 -1.25 -11.50
N ARG A 240 -11.78 -1.30 -10.83
CA ARG A 240 -12.95 -0.45 -11.10
C ARG A 240 -13.26 -0.43 -12.62
N ASP A 241 -13.37 0.65 -13.29
CA ASP A 241 -13.71 0.74 -14.71
C ASP A 241 -12.48 0.74 -15.65
N LEU A 242 -11.30 0.26 -15.18
CA LEU A 242 -10.11 0.20 -16.02
C LEU A 242 -10.18 -0.95 -17.05
N ASP A 243 -9.67 -0.71 -18.23
CA ASP A 243 -9.35 -1.80 -19.15
C ASP A 243 -8.13 -2.63 -18.64
N VAL A 244 -8.01 -3.85 -19.18
CA VAL A 244 -6.96 -4.81 -18.77
C VAL A 244 -5.55 -4.21 -18.94
N GLN A 245 -5.32 -3.45 -19.99
CA GLN A 245 -4.00 -2.92 -20.32
C GLN A 245 -3.59 -1.81 -19.34
N THR A 246 -4.52 -0.94 -18.98
CA THR A 246 -4.29 0.13 -18.00
C THR A 246 -4.08 -0.44 -16.61
N ALA A 247 -4.86 -1.45 -16.21
CA ALA A 247 -4.69 -2.13 -14.92
C ALA A 247 -3.34 -2.88 -14.85
N ASP A 248 -2.94 -3.60 -15.90
CA ASP A 248 -1.65 -4.29 -15.94
C ASP A 248 -0.48 -3.30 -15.87
N ARG A 249 -0.59 -2.16 -16.56
CA ARG A 249 0.40 -1.08 -16.46
C ARG A 249 0.50 -0.51 -15.05
N PHE A 250 -0.64 -0.32 -14.36
CA PHE A 250 -0.65 0.16 -12.99
C PHE A 250 0.01 -0.85 -12.03
N ILE A 251 -0.31 -2.15 -12.19
CA ILE A 251 0.35 -3.23 -11.45
C ILE A 251 1.87 -3.20 -11.70
N GLU A 252 2.31 -3.07 -12.96
CA GLU A 252 3.73 -3.04 -13.30
C GLU A 252 4.48 -1.87 -12.65
N MET A 253 3.83 -0.73 -12.48
CA MET A 253 4.42 0.43 -11.80
C MET A 253 4.72 0.12 -10.32
N TYR A 254 3.83 -0.56 -9.62
CA TYR A 254 3.90 -0.68 -8.16
C TYR A 254 4.19 -2.08 -7.64
N VAL A 255 4.12 -3.12 -8.48
CA VAL A 255 4.51 -4.50 -8.14
C VAL A 255 5.78 -4.88 -8.91
N ASN A 256 6.92 -4.72 -8.26
CA ASN A 256 8.24 -4.88 -8.84
C ASN A 256 9.19 -5.61 -7.85
N GLU A 257 10.49 -5.60 -8.13
CA GLU A 257 11.49 -6.26 -7.27
C GLU A 257 11.49 -5.71 -5.83
N LEU A 258 11.31 -4.39 -5.65
CA LEU A 258 11.23 -3.75 -4.33
C LEU A 258 9.96 -4.16 -3.56
N THR A 259 8.92 -4.61 -4.27
CA THR A 259 7.73 -5.17 -3.63
C THR A 259 8.00 -6.54 -3.02
N CYS A 260 8.86 -7.37 -3.65
CA CYS A 260 9.26 -8.68 -3.10
C CYS A 260 10.20 -8.56 -1.90
N ASP A 261 11.13 -7.61 -1.97
CA ASP A 261 12.07 -7.30 -0.89
C ASP A 261 12.56 -5.85 -1.09
N TYR A 262 12.49 -5.06 -0.04
CA TYR A 262 12.96 -3.67 -0.11
C TYR A 262 14.45 -3.56 -0.44
N GLY A 263 15.24 -4.58 -0.11
CA GLY A 263 16.69 -4.53 -0.24
C GLY A 263 17.29 -3.33 0.51
N ASP A 264 18.51 -3.00 0.18
CA ASP A 264 19.19 -1.83 0.79
C ASP A 264 18.60 -0.51 0.26
N GLU A 265 18.26 -0.45 -1.03
CA GLU A 265 17.73 0.76 -1.67
C GLU A 265 16.35 1.14 -1.13
N GLY A 266 15.42 0.20 -1.05
CA GLY A 266 14.08 0.45 -0.50
C GLY A 266 14.11 0.81 0.98
N ARG A 267 14.97 0.15 1.77
CA ARG A 267 15.17 0.48 3.19
C ARG A 267 15.76 1.89 3.36
N GLN A 268 16.71 2.27 2.50
CA GLN A 268 17.28 3.62 2.48
C GLN A 268 16.22 4.66 2.09
N ALA A 269 15.37 4.35 1.11
CA ALA A 269 14.29 5.24 0.68
C ALA A 269 13.27 5.47 1.81
N VAL A 270 12.85 4.41 2.51
CA VAL A 270 11.99 4.49 3.70
C VAL A 270 12.63 5.36 4.79
N ALA A 271 13.91 5.13 5.09
CA ALA A 271 14.63 5.88 6.12
C ALA A 271 14.74 7.36 5.76
N GLU A 272 15.05 7.68 4.50
CA GLU A 272 15.21 9.09 4.06
C GLU A 272 13.88 9.84 4.09
N LEU A 273 12.77 9.21 3.65
CA LEU A 273 11.46 9.87 3.71
C LEU A 273 11.06 10.17 5.16
N LEU A 274 11.17 9.19 6.03
CA LEU A 274 10.80 9.35 7.44
C LEU A 274 11.71 10.34 8.16
N ARG A 275 13.01 10.35 7.87
CA ARG A 275 13.96 11.34 8.40
C ARG A 275 13.59 12.76 7.98
N ARG A 276 13.24 13.00 6.71
CA ARG A 276 12.79 14.30 6.22
C ARG A 276 11.46 14.72 6.86
N ALA A 277 10.55 13.80 7.01
CA ALA A 277 9.27 14.03 7.66
C ALA A 277 9.45 14.43 9.14
N GLU A 278 10.30 13.72 9.88
CA GLU A 278 10.65 14.07 11.26
C GLU A 278 11.30 15.46 11.34
N ALA A 279 12.26 15.75 10.47
CA ALA A 279 12.95 17.04 10.40
C ALA A 279 12.01 18.21 10.06
N SER A 280 10.91 17.95 9.33
CA SER A 280 9.88 18.96 9.03
C SER A 280 8.89 19.18 10.18
N GLY A 281 9.00 18.42 11.27
CA GLY A 281 8.08 18.48 12.42
C GLY A 281 6.74 17.78 12.18
N ALA A 282 6.68 16.83 11.24
CA ALA A 282 5.46 16.06 10.96
C ALA A 282 5.07 15.12 12.10
N TYR A 283 6.00 14.76 12.99
CA TYR A 283 5.79 13.86 14.12
C TYR A 283 6.24 14.48 15.43
N GLU A 284 5.47 14.22 16.49
CA GLU A 284 5.79 14.68 17.86
C GLU A 284 6.83 13.79 18.53
N GLU A 285 6.82 12.48 18.21
CA GLU A 285 7.73 11.49 18.76
C GLU A 285 8.82 11.07 17.76
N PRO A 286 10.01 10.66 18.25
CA PRO A 286 11.07 10.14 17.37
C PRO A 286 10.62 8.93 16.57
N VAL A 287 10.97 8.92 15.30
CA VAL A 287 10.64 7.82 14.39
C VAL A 287 11.59 6.64 14.59
N ARG A 288 11.03 5.45 14.78
CA ARG A 288 11.74 4.17 14.88
C ARG A 288 11.35 3.28 13.71
N ILE A 289 12.30 2.86 12.93
CA ILE A 289 12.09 2.00 11.77
C ILE A 289 12.44 0.57 12.18
N GLU A 290 11.43 -0.27 12.31
CA GLU A 290 11.61 -1.67 12.68
C GLU A 290 10.92 -2.58 11.68
N PHE A 291 11.70 -3.43 11.04
CA PHE A 291 11.21 -4.46 10.15
C PHE A 291 11.03 -5.78 10.89
N VAL A 292 10.07 -6.57 10.45
CA VAL A 292 9.94 -7.97 10.89
C VAL A 292 11.15 -8.74 10.38
N ASP A 293 11.80 -9.48 11.29
CA ASP A 293 12.87 -10.40 10.90
C ASP A 293 12.29 -11.53 10.04
N SER A 294 12.89 -11.78 8.90
CA SER A 294 12.51 -12.84 7.94
C SER A 294 13.30 -14.12 8.17
#